data_2c32631fcdbd256dc88f0e311db097c1
#
_entry.id   2c32631fcdbd256dc88f0e311db097c1
#
_cell.length_a   1.000
_cell.length_b   1.000
_cell.length_c   1.000
_cell.angle_alpha   90.00
_cell.angle_beta   90.00
_cell.angle_gamma   90.00
#
_symmetry.space_group_name_H-M   'P 1'
#
loop_
_entity.id
_entity.type
_entity.pdbx_description
1 polymer ?
#
loop_
_entity_poly.entity_id
_entity_poly.type
_entity_poly.pdbx_seq_one_letter_code
_entity_poly.pdbx_strand_id
1 'polypeptide(L)'
;MVYKISVIAVCIAALAIVLMVKAYTGPDEPPMALDEHTYATITPLEFDKCCAMWLILRFVDAHAVFKVYPQGTYLAGPRVFDVGGATWSRQHRKCTSDCIWDDLNVNDGAAERIVLMAHQIELNRWHLDQFPQAQQADNELRQIIEQNPDPNDCIKLTMEYFDTLYAQLRTVSRGAQNRSVMGA
;
A
#
# COMPACT_ATOMS: atom_id res chain seq x y z
N MET A 1 2.16 52.87 -28.25
CA MET A 1 3.04 51.68 -28.38
C MET A 1 3.15 50.87 -27.08
N VAL A 2 3.19 51.51 -25.94
CA VAL A 2 3.27 50.91 -24.56
C VAL A 2 2.08 49.99 -24.27
N TYR A 3 0.85 50.35 -24.68
CA TYR A 3 -0.36 49.53 -24.40
C TYR A 3 -0.37 48.15 -25.09
N LYS A 4 0.19 48.02 -26.28
CA LYS A 4 0.27 46.71 -27.00
C LYS A 4 1.24 45.74 -26.34
N ILE A 5 2.32 46.24 -25.73
CA ILE A 5 3.28 45.42 -25.00
C ILE A 5 2.64 44.91 -23.69
N SER A 6 1.83 45.71 -23.04
CA SER A 6 1.14 45.34 -21.80
C SER A 6 0.13 44.21 -22.03
N VAL A 7 -0.64 44.23 -23.11
CA VAL A 7 -1.61 43.18 -23.46
C VAL A 7 -0.92 41.82 -23.75
N ILE A 8 0.17 41.86 -24.50
CA ILE A 8 0.95 40.66 -24.81
C ILE A 8 1.53 40.05 -23.53
N ALA A 9 2.05 40.86 -22.60
CA ALA A 9 2.59 40.38 -21.33
C ALA A 9 1.50 39.73 -20.45
N VAL A 10 0.29 40.33 -20.42
CA VAL A 10 -0.84 39.73 -19.69
C VAL A 10 -1.28 38.39 -20.31
N CYS A 11 -1.32 38.29 -21.62
CA CYS A 11 -1.66 37.02 -22.30
C CYS A 11 -0.63 35.93 -22.04
N ILE A 12 0.67 36.25 -22.03
CA ILE A 12 1.75 35.30 -21.73
C ILE A 12 1.64 34.85 -20.27
N ALA A 13 1.41 35.76 -19.34
CA ALA A 13 1.24 35.40 -17.92
C ALA A 13 0.00 34.51 -17.69
N ALA A 14 -1.12 34.82 -18.34
CA ALA A 14 -2.32 34.01 -18.28
C ALA A 14 -2.10 32.60 -18.86
N LEU A 15 -1.40 32.48 -19.99
CA LEU A 15 -1.05 31.20 -20.59
C LEU A 15 -0.11 30.38 -19.67
N ALA A 16 0.88 31.02 -19.07
CA ALA A 16 1.78 30.39 -18.11
C ALA A 16 1.04 29.85 -16.88
N ILE A 17 0.07 30.62 -16.36
CA ILE A 17 -0.78 30.18 -15.23
C ILE A 17 -1.63 28.98 -15.63
N VAL A 18 -2.25 28.97 -16.82
CA VAL A 18 -3.04 27.85 -17.34
C VAL A 18 -2.17 26.60 -17.52
N LEU A 19 -0.96 26.74 -18.04
CA LEU A 19 -0.01 25.64 -18.18
C LEU A 19 0.47 25.10 -16.82
N MET A 20 0.72 25.99 -15.85
CA MET A 20 1.03 25.59 -14.48
C MET A 20 -0.14 24.86 -13.80
N VAL A 21 -1.36 25.36 -13.94
CA VAL A 21 -2.56 24.71 -13.38
C VAL A 21 -2.73 23.32 -14.00
N LYS A 22 -2.59 23.16 -15.32
CA LYS A 22 -2.63 21.85 -15.99
C LYS A 22 -1.52 20.91 -15.51
N ALA A 23 -0.31 21.40 -15.29
CA ALA A 23 0.79 20.61 -14.74
C ALA A 23 0.52 20.17 -13.28
N TYR A 24 -0.27 20.95 -12.52
CA TYR A 24 -0.64 20.65 -11.14
C TYR A 24 -1.88 19.76 -11.01
N THR A 25 -2.82 19.82 -11.97
CA THR A 25 -4.08 19.03 -11.94
C THR A 25 -3.91 17.60 -12.49
N GLY A 26 -2.73 17.25 -12.99
CA GLY A 26 -2.49 15.97 -13.63
C GLY A 26 -3.18 15.85 -15.02
N PRO A 27 -2.94 14.78 -15.75
CA PRO A 27 -3.64 14.55 -17.01
C PRO A 27 -5.14 14.39 -16.79
N ASP A 28 -5.96 15.00 -17.65
CA ASP A 28 -7.41 14.82 -17.74
C ASP A 28 -7.78 13.38 -18.22
N GLU A 29 -6.99 12.38 -17.85
CA GLU A 29 -7.33 11.00 -18.18
C GLU A 29 -8.46 10.54 -17.27
N PRO A 30 -9.50 9.93 -17.84
CA PRO A 30 -10.58 9.36 -17.04
C PRO A 30 -10.00 8.30 -16.10
N PRO A 31 -10.57 8.13 -14.91
CA PRO A 31 -10.14 7.10 -13.98
C PRO A 31 -10.09 5.75 -14.70
N MET A 32 -8.99 5.03 -14.52
CA MET A 32 -8.78 3.74 -15.15
C MET A 32 -9.95 2.81 -14.83
N ALA A 33 -10.65 2.33 -15.86
CA ALA A 33 -11.70 1.35 -15.68
C ALA A 33 -11.06 0.00 -15.29
N LEU A 34 -11.04 -0.27 -14.00
CA LEU A 34 -10.64 -1.56 -13.46
C LEU A 34 -11.88 -2.48 -13.37
N ASP A 35 -11.69 -3.76 -13.69
CA ASP A 35 -12.70 -4.77 -13.44
C ASP A 35 -13.05 -4.83 -11.95
N GLU A 36 -14.23 -5.38 -11.61
CA GLU A 36 -14.74 -5.35 -10.24
C GLU A 36 -13.84 -6.03 -9.18
N HIS A 37 -12.94 -6.92 -9.59
CA HIS A 37 -11.96 -7.59 -8.73
C HIS A 37 -10.53 -7.12 -8.97
N THR A 38 -10.29 -6.16 -9.85
CA THR A 38 -8.94 -5.67 -10.15
C THR A 38 -8.58 -4.48 -9.28
N TYR A 39 -7.52 -4.64 -8.50
CA TYR A 39 -6.91 -3.60 -7.68
C TYR A 39 -5.60 -3.13 -8.30
N ALA A 40 -5.30 -1.84 -8.19
CA ALA A 40 -4.12 -1.26 -8.83
C ALA A 40 -3.26 -0.44 -7.86
N THR A 41 -1.95 -0.56 -8.02
CA THR A 41 -0.95 0.23 -7.32
C THR A 41 0.27 0.46 -8.22
N ILE A 42 1.31 1.09 -7.68
CA ILE A 42 2.56 1.39 -8.40
C ILE A 42 3.77 0.72 -7.74
N THR A 43 4.83 0.52 -8.52
CA THR A 43 6.14 0.10 -8.00
C THR A 43 6.77 1.21 -7.13
N PRO A 44 7.73 0.86 -6.24
CA PRO A 44 8.22 -0.48 -5.92
C PRO A 44 7.24 -1.26 -5.04
N LEU A 45 7.35 -2.60 -5.07
CA LEU A 45 6.74 -3.44 -4.05
C LEU A 45 7.58 -3.35 -2.77
N GLU A 46 6.90 -3.27 -1.64
CA GLU A 46 7.48 -3.18 -0.30
C GLU A 46 6.55 -3.83 0.72
N PHE A 47 7.00 -3.99 1.96
CA PHE A 47 6.27 -4.78 2.96
C PHE A 47 4.82 -4.31 3.15
N ASP A 48 4.61 -3.01 3.34
CA ASP A 48 3.27 -2.44 3.54
C ASP A 48 2.34 -2.69 2.34
N LYS A 49 2.87 -2.49 1.13
CA LYS A 49 2.10 -2.71 -0.10
C LYS A 49 1.71 -4.17 -0.31
N CYS A 50 2.63 -5.10 -0.07
CA CYS A 50 2.35 -6.53 -0.14
C CYS A 50 1.40 -6.97 0.99
N CYS A 51 1.54 -6.41 2.21
CA CYS A 51 0.60 -6.60 3.30
C CYS A 51 -0.80 -6.08 2.95
N ALA A 52 -0.89 -4.90 2.34
CA ALA A 52 -2.14 -4.34 1.85
C ALA A 52 -2.82 -5.26 0.82
N MET A 53 -2.08 -5.79 -0.16
CA MET A 53 -2.59 -6.77 -1.11
C MET A 53 -3.12 -8.03 -0.41
N TRP A 54 -2.37 -8.55 0.57
CA TRP A 54 -2.77 -9.72 1.33
C TRP A 54 -4.05 -9.47 2.14
N LEU A 55 -4.17 -8.32 2.79
CA LEU A 55 -5.40 -7.93 3.51
C LEU A 55 -6.58 -7.83 2.56
N ILE A 56 -6.41 -7.20 1.40
CA ILE A 56 -7.47 -7.10 0.39
C ILE A 56 -7.92 -8.51 -0.03
N LEU A 57 -6.98 -9.38 -0.38
CA LEU A 57 -7.31 -10.74 -0.85
C LEU A 57 -7.98 -11.59 0.23
N ARG A 58 -7.63 -11.43 1.51
CA ARG A 58 -8.12 -12.29 2.60
C ARG A 58 -9.37 -11.77 3.29
N PHE A 59 -9.58 -10.47 3.31
CA PHE A 59 -10.61 -9.85 4.15
C PHE A 59 -11.58 -8.94 3.40
N VAL A 60 -11.23 -8.49 2.17
CA VAL A 60 -12.07 -7.59 1.37
C VAL A 60 -12.68 -8.31 0.17
N ASP A 61 -11.82 -8.95 -0.64
CA ASP A 61 -12.22 -9.54 -1.91
C ASP A 61 -11.39 -10.79 -2.21
N ALA A 62 -11.98 -11.97 -1.98
CA ALA A 62 -11.32 -13.26 -2.19
C ALA A 62 -10.95 -13.56 -3.66
N HIS A 63 -11.47 -12.76 -4.60
CA HIS A 63 -11.18 -12.84 -6.03
C HIS A 63 -10.26 -11.71 -6.51
N ALA A 64 -9.67 -10.93 -5.59
CA ALA A 64 -8.82 -9.81 -5.93
C ALA A 64 -7.68 -10.21 -6.86
N VAL A 65 -7.50 -9.44 -7.92
CA VAL A 65 -6.39 -9.49 -8.87
C VAL A 65 -5.64 -8.17 -8.79
N PHE A 66 -4.32 -8.23 -8.72
CA PHE A 66 -3.50 -7.03 -8.55
C PHE A 66 -2.76 -6.68 -9.84
N LYS A 67 -2.82 -5.39 -10.20
CA LYS A 67 -2.02 -4.79 -11.28
C LYS A 67 -1.05 -3.78 -10.68
N VAL A 68 0.24 -3.97 -10.96
CA VAL A 68 1.30 -3.07 -10.50
C VAL A 68 1.84 -2.29 -11.70
N TYR A 69 1.74 -0.98 -11.62
CA TYR A 69 2.18 -0.07 -12.67
C TYR A 69 3.54 0.56 -12.32
N PRO A 70 4.30 1.04 -13.30
CA PRO A 70 5.52 1.78 -13.03
C PRO A 70 5.29 3.00 -12.13
N GLN A 71 6.28 3.33 -11.29
CA GLN A 71 6.27 4.55 -10.49
C GLN A 71 6.08 5.79 -11.38
N GLY A 72 5.22 6.71 -10.94
CA GLY A 72 4.85 7.91 -11.70
C GLY A 72 3.64 7.73 -12.62
N THR A 73 3.09 6.51 -12.75
CA THR A 73 1.80 6.30 -13.42
C THR A 73 0.69 6.96 -12.60
N TYR A 74 -0.13 7.77 -13.26
CA TYR A 74 -1.32 8.32 -12.61
C TYR A 74 -2.39 7.23 -12.50
N LEU A 75 -2.81 6.94 -11.29
CA LEU A 75 -3.87 5.98 -10.99
C LEU A 75 -4.95 6.70 -10.18
N ALA A 76 -6.22 6.48 -10.55
CA ALA A 76 -7.37 6.99 -9.83
C ALA A 76 -8.54 6.01 -9.93
N GLY A 77 -9.32 5.92 -8.86
CA GLY A 77 -10.51 5.06 -8.82
C GLY A 77 -10.67 4.33 -7.50
N PRO A 78 -11.81 3.67 -7.29
CA PRO A 78 -12.17 3.08 -6.00
C PRO A 78 -11.33 1.86 -5.59
N ARG A 79 -10.63 1.22 -6.54
CA ARG A 79 -9.77 0.04 -6.32
C ARG A 79 -8.29 0.35 -6.51
N VAL A 80 -7.95 1.62 -6.46
CA VAL A 80 -6.55 2.06 -6.40
C VAL A 80 -6.15 2.18 -4.94
N PHE A 81 -4.95 1.72 -4.60
CA PHE A 81 -4.44 1.76 -3.23
C PHE A 81 -2.94 2.09 -3.21
N ASP A 82 -2.47 2.59 -2.09
CA ASP A 82 -1.08 2.98 -1.82
C ASP A 82 -0.51 3.98 -2.83
N VAL A 83 -1.37 4.89 -3.29
CA VAL A 83 -1.00 6.07 -4.09
C VAL A 83 -1.71 7.30 -3.56
N GLY A 84 -1.18 8.48 -3.85
CA GLY A 84 -1.79 9.73 -3.40
C GLY A 84 -3.23 9.89 -3.89
N GLY A 85 -4.15 10.20 -2.97
CA GLY A 85 -5.58 10.40 -3.27
C GLY A 85 -6.43 9.12 -3.29
N ALA A 86 -5.84 7.94 -3.13
CA ALA A 86 -6.59 6.70 -2.96
C ALA A 86 -7.25 6.63 -1.57
N THR A 87 -8.37 5.88 -1.47
CA THR A 87 -9.06 5.64 -0.20
C THR A 87 -8.11 4.99 0.82
N TRP A 88 -7.39 3.98 0.40
CA TRP A 88 -6.35 3.33 1.20
C TRP A 88 -4.98 3.79 0.72
N SER A 89 -4.44 4.75 1.43
CA SER A 89 -3.11 5.30 1.16
C SER A 89 -2.44 5.74 2.46
N ARG A 90 -1.12 5.83 2.44
CA ARG A 90 -0.33 6.30 3.56
C ARG A 90 -0.81 7.67 4.04
N GLN A 91 -1.01 7.79 5.34
CA GLN A 91 -1.36 9.01 6.05
C GLN A 91 -0.21 9.41 7.01
N HIS A 92 -0.34 10.55 7.67
CA HIS A 92 0.73 11.09 8.53
C HIS A 92 1.27 10.09 9.58
N ARG A 93 0.39 9.26 10.17
CA ARG A 93 0.74 8.32 11.26
C ARG A 93 0.25 6.89 10.99
N LYS A 94 -0.10 6.58 9.76
CA LYS A 94 -0.62 5.27 9.35
C LYS A 94 -0.02 4.89 8.01
N CYS A 95 0.42 3.65 7.90
CA CYS A 95 0.72 3.05 6.60
C CYS A 95 -0.58 2.59 5.90
N THR A 96 -0.47 2.11 4.69
CA THR A 96 -1.65 1.70 3.91
C THR A 96 -2.37 0.52 4.54
N SER A 97 -1.62 -0.44 5.08
CA SER A 97 -2.18 -1.60 5.80
C SER A 97 -2.95 -1.19 7.06
N ASP A 98 -2.48 -0.18 7.81
CA ASP A 98 -3.22 0.37 8.96
C ASP A 98 -4.59 0.90 8.53
N CYS A 99 -4.63 1.64 7.40
CA CYS A 99 -5.87 2.22 6.88
C CYS A 99 -6.88 1.14 6.46
N ILE A 100 -6.42 0.09 5.79
CA ILE A 100 -7.26 -1.05 5.41
C ILE A 100 -7.77 -1.76 6.67
N TRP A 101 -6.89 -2.02 7.64
CA TRP A 101 -7.24 -2.74 8.86
C TRP A 101 -8.31 -2.03 9.69
N ASP A 102 -8.20 -0.71 9.81
CA ASP A 102 -9.19 0.09 10.53
C ASP A 102 -10.58 0.04 9.86
N ASP A 103 -10.63 0.03 8.53
CA ASP A 103 -11.89 -0.04 7.78
C ASP A 103 -12.54 -1.43 7.86
N LEU A 104 -11.74 -2.50 8.00
CA LEU A 104 -12.25 -3.87 8.06
C LEU A 104 -13.05 -4.16 9.31
N ASN A 105 -12.76 -3.50 10.43
CA ASN A 105 -13.38 -3.76 11.73
C ASN A 105 -13.40 -5.26 12.11
N VAL A 106 -12.31 -5.99 11.82
CA VAL A 106 -12.15 -7.43 12.04
C VAL A 106 -11.40 -7.65 13.35
N ASN A 107 -11.80 -8.69 14.09
CA ASN A 107 -11.08 -9.14 15.29
C ASN A 107 -10.29 -10.41 14.96
N ASP A 108 -9.09 -10.26 14.45
CA ASP A 108 -8.15 -11.36 14.18
C ASP A 108 -6.74 -10.96 14.65
N GLY A 109 -6.37 -11.43 15.83
CA GLY A 109 -5.09 -11.06 16.45
C GLY A 109 -3.84 -11.52 15.70
N ALA A 110 -3.92 -12.50 14.79
CA ALA A 110 -2.78 -12.88 13.96
C ALA A 110 -2.60 -11.90 12.79
N ALA A 111 -3.69 -11.50 12.13
CA ALA A 111 -3.66 -10.48 11.10
C ALA A 111 -3.26 -9.12 11.66
N GLU A 112 -3.79 -8.73 12.82
CA GLU A 112 -3.41 -7.50 13.52
C GLU A 112 -1.89 -7.43 13.77
N ARG A 113 -1.26 -8.55 14.17
CA ARG A 113 0.20 -8.60 14.36
C ARG A 113 0.97 -8.39 13.06
N ILE A 114 0.49 -8.86 11.92
CA ILE A 114 1.09 -8.60 10.61
C ILE A 114 1.00 -7.12 10.27
N VAL A 115 -0.17 -6.49 10.49
CA VAL A 115 -0.36 -5.05 10.30
C VAL A 115 0.56 -4.24 11.20
N LEU A 116 0.70 -4.62 12.48
CA LEU A 116 1.66 -3.99 13.38
C LEU A 116 3.11 -4.14 12.91
N MET A 117 3.49 -5.27 12.31
CA MET A 117 4.82 -5.40 11.69
C MET A 117 4.98 -4.41 10.53
N ALA A 118 3.99 -4.29 9.63
CA ALA A 118 4.01 -3.31 8.54
C ALA A 118 4.15 -1.88 9.09
N HIS A 119 3.39 -1.54 10.12
CA HIS A 119 3.50 -0.27 10.82
C HIS A 119 4.92 0.02 11.34
N GLN A 120 5.54 -0.95 12.03
CA GLN A 120 6.91 -0.79 12.56
C GLN A 120 7.94 -0.63 11.43
N ILE A 121 7.82 -1.41 10.37
CA ILE A 121 8.71 -1.37 9.21
C ILE A 121 8.62 0.00 8.52
N GLU A 122 7.43 0.54 8.35
CA GLU A 122 7.20 1.75 7.56
C GLU A 122 7.40 3.06 8.34
N LEU A 123 6.94 3.09 9.59
CA LEU A 123 6.91 4.32 10.37
C LEU A 123 8.00 4.41 11.45
N ASN A 124 8.53 3.26 11.89
CA ASN A 124 9.54 3.19 12.94
C ASN A 124 10.86 2.54 12.46
N ARG A 125 11.18 2.66 11.20
CA ARG A 125 12.37 2.05 10.57
C ARG A 125 13.69 2.33 11.31
N TRP A 126 13.82 3.51 11.91
CA TRP A 126 15.01 3.91 12.68
C TRP A 126 15.20 3.17 14.01
N HIS A 127 14.14 2.49 14.48
CA HIS A 127 14.10 1.70 15.70
C HIS A 127 13.65 0.26 15.44
N LEU A 128 13.82 -0.22 14.21
CA LEU A 128 13.36 -1.57 13.82
C LEU A 128 14.12 -2.68 14.54
N ASP A 129 15.34 -2.41 15.03
CA ASP A 129 16.13 -3.26 15.92
C ASP A 129 15.41 -3.63 17.22
N GLN A 130 14.47 -2.78 17.68
CA GLN A 130 13.63 -3.04 18.84
C GLN A 130 12.45 -3.98 18.53
N PHE A 131 12.22 -4.28 17.25
CA PHE A 131 11.15 -5.15 16.76
C PHE A 131 11.71 -6.31 15.92
N PRO A 132 12.42 -7.28 16.53
CA PRO A 132 13.17 -8.30 15.79
C PRO A 132 12.30 -9.16 14.87
N GLN A 133 11.03 -9.40 15.21
CA GLN A 133 10.11 -10.13 14.34
C GLN A 133 9.75 -9.33 13.08
N ALA A 134 9.51 -8.03 13.21
CA ALA A 134 9.25 -7.16 12.08
C ALA A 134 10.49 -7.01 11.20
N GLN A 135 11.67 -6.87 11.80
CA GLN A 135 12.94 -6.80 11.07
C GLN A 135 13.22 -8.09 10.29
N GLN A 136 12.98 -9.24 10.90
CA GLN A 136 13.13 -10.53 10.21
C GLN A 136 12.16 -10.63 9.03
N ALA A 137 10.89 -10.29 9.25
CA ALA A 137 9.86 -10.32 8.21
C ALA A 137 10.17 -9.37 7.04
N ASP A 138 10.68 -8.15 7.31
CA ASP A 138 11.12 -7.21 6.28
C ASP A 138 12.26 -7.81 5.44
N ASN A 139 13.27 -8.41 6.09
CA ASN A 139 14.41 -9.02 5.41
C ASN A 139 13.98 -10.20 4.51
N GLU A 140 13.12 -11.07 5.02
CA GLU A 140 12.61 -12.22 4.27
C GLU A 140 11.79 -11.78 3.05
N LEU A 141 10.89 -10.81 3.23
CA LEU A 141 10.06 -10.31 2.12
C LEU A 141 10.90 -9.58 1.07
N ARG A 142 11.90 -8.78 1.48
CA ARG A 142 12.84 -8.14 0.55
C ARG A 142 13.57 -9.14 -0.31
N GLN A 143 14.03 -10.25 0.26
CA GLN A 143 14.68 -11.31 -0.51
C GLN A 143 13.74 -11.89 -1.57
N ILE A 144 12.46 -12.12 -1.23
CA ILE A 144 11.46 -12.59 -2.19
C ILE A 144 11.30 -11.58 -3.33
N ILE A 145 11.15 -10.30 -3.01
CA ILE A 145 10.97 -9.24 -4.01
C ILE A 145 12.20 -9.09 -4.92
N GLU A 146 13.40 -9.08 -4.35
CA GLU A 146 14.66 -8.92 -5.10
C GLU A 146 14.94 -10.11 -6.03
N GLN A 147 14.56 -11.32 -5.62
CA GLN A 147 14.78 -12.53 -6.41
C GLN A 147 13.72 -12.75 -7.50
N ASN A 148 12.58 -12.03 -7.46
CA ASN A 148 11.46 -12.21 -8.36
C ASN A 148 11.06 -10.88 -9.00
N PRO A 149 11.78 -10.43 -10.05
CA PRO A 149 11.55 -9.12 -10.68
C PRO A 149 10.23 -9.05 -11.48
N ASP A 150 9.63 -10.18 -11.88
CA ASP A 150 8.30 -10.19 -12.48
C ASP A 150 7.25 -9.89 -11.42
N PRO A 151 6.43 -8.84 -11.58
CA PRO A 151 5.46 -8.45 -10.57
C PRO A 151 4.41 -9.54 -10.24
N ASN A 152 4.00 -10.35 -11.22
CA ASN A 152 2.96 -11.37 -11.00
C ASN A 152 3.51 -12.53 -10.17
N ASP A 153 4.72 -13.01 -10.50
CA ASP A 153 5.40 -14.05 -9.74
C ASP A 153 5.73 -13.55 -8.32
N CYS A 154 6.20 -12.31 -8.22
CA CYS A 154 6.50 -11.67 -6.94
C CYS A 154 5.24 -11.57 -6.06
N ILE A 155 4.11 -11.11 -6.58
CA ILE A 155 2.84 -11.02 -5.85
C ILE A 155 2.43 -12.40 -5.34
N LYS A 156 2.47 -13.43 -6.18
CA LYS A 156 2.11 -14.79 -5.78
C LYS A 156 2.94 -15.26 -4.59
N LEU A 157 4.25 -15.14 -4.67
CA LEU A 157 5.18 -15.58 -3.62
C LEU A 157 5.02 -14.76 -2.33
N THR A 158 4.76 -13.46 -2.44
CA THR A 158 4.51 -12.61 -1.28
C THR A 158 3.18 -12.96 -0.60
N MET A 159 2.13 -13.34 -1.35
CA MET A 159 0.89 -13.84 -0.76
C MET A 159 1.09 -15.16 -0.01
N GLU A 160 1.85 -16.12 -0.59
CA GLU A 160 2.21 -17.38 0.07
C GLU A 160 3.04 -17.14 1.35
N TYR A 161 3.94 -16.16 1.32
CA TYR A 161 4.70 -15.72 2.48
C TYR A 161 3.81 -15.22 3.62
N PHE A 162 2.89 -14.29 3.31
CA PHE A 162 1.97 -13.76 4.33
C PHE A 162 1.02 -14.83 4.87
N ASP A 163 0.57 -15.77 4.06
CA ASP A 163 -0.25 -16.90 4.53
C ASP A 163 0.53 -17.79 5.51
N THR A 164 1.81 -18.03 5.23
CA THR A 164 2.70 -18.80 6.12
C THR A 164 2.92 -18.05 7.44
N LEU A 165 3.23 -16.77 7.38
CA LEU A 165 3.42 -15.91 8.55
C LEU A 165 2.14 -15.85 9.40
N TYR A 166 0.99 -15.70 8.78
CA TYR A 166 -0.31 -15.71 9.44
C TYR A 166 -0.59 -17.04 10.15
N ALA A 167 -0.34 -18.18 9.49
CA ALA A 167 -0.51 -19.48 10.09
C ALA A 167 0.39 -19.68 11.33
N GLN A 168 1.64 -19.24 11.27
CA GLN A 168 2.58 -19.27 12.39
C GLN A 168 2.08 -18.44 13.58
N LEU A 169 1.62 -17.20 13.33
CA LEU A 169 1.12 -16.32 14.37
C LEU A 169 -0.16 -16.85 15.03
N ARG A 170 -1.04 -17.51 14.29
CA ARG A 170 -2.22 -18.19 14.84
C ARG A 170 -1.87 -19.34 15.79
N THR A 171 -0.85 -20.11 15.46
CA THR A 171 -0.43 -21.24 16.33
C THR A 171 0.14 -20.74 17.65
N VAL A 172 0.94 -19.68 17.62
CA VAL A 172 1.50 -19.05 18.84
C VAL A 172 0.39 -18.51 19.76
N SER A 173 -0.60 -17.84 19.18
CA SER A 173 -1.74 -17.28 19.94
C SER A 173 -2.56 -18.38 20.64
N ARG A 174 -2.84 -19.49 19.95
CA ARG A 174 -3.55 -20.64 20.55
C ARG A 174 -2.74 -21.33 21.65
N GLY A 175 -1.44 -21.45 21.50
CA GLY A 175 -0.56 -22.05 22.50
C GLY A 175 -0.45 -21.20 23.79
N ALA A 176 -0.52 -19.87 23.68
CA ALA A 176 -0.53 -18.96 24.81
C ALA A 176 -1.87 -19.04 25.58
N GLN A 177 -2.99 -19.11 24.85
CA GLN A 177 -4.33 -19.18 25.41
C GLN A 177 -4.57 -20.50 26.16
N ASN A 178 -4.10 -21.62 25.63
CA ASN A 178 -4.20 -22.92 26.30
C ASN A 178 -3.35 -23.00 27.59
N ARG A 179 -2.21 -22.34 27.64
CA ARG A 179 -1.38 -22.27 28.86
C ARG A 179 -2.02 -21.45 29.98
N SER A 180 -2.75 -20.39 29.63
CA SER A 180 -3.45 -19.58 30.64
C SER A 180 -4.66 -20.30 31.25
N VAL A 181 -5.29 -21.22 30.52
CA VAL A 181 -6.44 -22.01 30.99
C VAL A 181 -6.00 -23.22 31.84
N MET A 182 -4.81 -23.77 31.61
CA MET A 182 -4.27 -24.93 32.36
C MET A 182 -3.51 -24.52 33.63
N GLY A 183 -3.26 -23.24 33.85
CA GLY A 183 -2.53 -22.70 35.01
C GLY A 183 -3.42 -21.98 36.03
N ALA A 184 -4.75 -22.03 35.88
CA ALA A 184 -5.75 -21.53 36.82
C ALA A 184 -6.47 -22.71 37.50
#